data_14067d2a6b81be84d6b13ff0bae1b9db
#
_entry.id   14067d2a6b81be84d6b13ff0bae1b9db
#
_cell.length_a   1.000
_cell.length_b   1.000
_cell.length_c   1.000
_cell.angle_alpha   90.00
_cell.angle_beta   90.00
_cell.angle_gamma   90.00
#
_symmetry.space_group_name_H-M   'P 1'
#
loop_
_entity.id
_entity.type
_entity.pdbx_description
1 polymer ?
#
loop_
_entity_poly.entity_id
_entity_poly.type
_entity_poly.pdbx_seq_one_letter_code
_entity_poly.pdbx_strand_id
1 'polypeptide(L)'
;NSKKEFQFFETPTELASRLCDMAEITSDCIVLEPSVGKGRIADEIMKRCPSKLYCFEINKDMEKYLKDKPYAVYYEDFLNLSKEYDIPDRIVMNPPFSKQQDIDHIYKAFDYLKPGGILVSVMSTSHTYRTNQKSELFREFLEQTGAEAEFLPQGTFKASGTMINACVVKIRKAI
;
A
#
# COMPACT_ATOMS: atom_id res chain seq x y z
N ASN A 1 22.49 -3.24 3.47
CA ASN A 1 21.47 -3.61 4.44
C ASN A 1 20.07 -3.56 3.79
N SER A 2 19.45 -4.72 3.61
CA SER A 2 18.17 -4.84 2.90
C SER A 2 17.05 -4.00 3.51
N LYS A 3 16.94 -3.89 4.84
CA LYS A 3 15.93 -3.07 5.50
C LYS A 3 16.06 -1.59 5.15
N LYS A 4 17.28 -1.09 5.06
CA LYS A 4 17.56 0.29 4.72
C LYS A 4 17.30 0.56 3.24
N GLU A 5 17.64 -0.39 2.40
CA GLU A 5 17.46 -0.28 0.95
C GLU A 5 16.00 -0.29 0.55
N PHE A 6 15.19 -1.21 1.11
CA PHE A 6 13.77 -1.35 0.76
C PHE A 6 12.84 -0.56 1.68
N GLN A 7 13.35 0.08 2.72
CA GLN A 7 12.55 0.88 3.68
C GLN A 7 11.31 0.14 4.22
N PHE A 8 11.52 -1.14 4.56
CA PHE A 8 10.41 -1.97 5.05
C PHE A 8 10.10 -1.66 6.52
N PHE A 9 8.86 -1.21 6.78
CA PHE A 9 8.32 -1.04 8.11
C PHE A 9 7.08 -1.91 8.25
N GLU A 10 7.17 -2.94 9.12
CA GLU A 10 6.07 -3.88 9.31
C GLU A 10 4.84 -3.15 9.88
N THR A 11 3.68 -3.35 9.25
CA THR A 11 2.44 -2.72 9.66
C THR A 11 1.90 -3.37 10.92
N PRO A 12 1.60 -2.61 11.99
CA PRO A 12 0.95 -3.19 13.17
C PRO A 12 -0.40 -3.82 12.81
N THR A 13 -0.76 -4.89 13.49
CA THR A 13 -1.99 -5.65 13.20
C THR A 13 -3.25 -4.78 13.27
N GLU A 14 -3.35 -3.91 14.27
CA GLU A 14 -4.49 -3.00 14.42
C GLU A 14 -4.61 -2.04 13.25
N LEU A 15 -3.49 -1.51 12.78
CA LEU A 15 -3.47 -0.63 11.62
C LEU A 15 -3.84 -1.40 10.36
N ALA A 16 -3.31 -2.61 10.17
CA ALA A 16 -3.64 -3.44 9.02
C ALA A 16 -5.15 -3.71 8.95
N SER A 17 -5.77 -4.04 10.08
CA SER A 17 -7.21 -4.24 10.18
C SER A 17 -7.98 -2.97 9.79
N ARG A 18 -7.55 -1.82 10.30
CA ARG A 18 -8.19 -0.54 9.99
C ARG A 18 -8.07 -0.16 8.52
N LEU A 19 -6.91 -0.40 7.90
CA LEU A 19 -6.73 -0.15 6.46
C LEU A 19 -7.74 -0.97 5.63
N CYS A 20 -7.94 -2.23 6.02
CA CYS A 20 -8.90 -3.11 5.35
C CYS A 20 -10.34 -2.63 5.51
N ASP A 21 -10.70 -2.11 6.71
CA ASP A 21 -12.02 -1.52 6.93
C ASP A 21 -12.24 -0.30 6.04
N MET A 22 -11.23 0.57 5.94
CA MET A 22 -11.27 1.75 5.07
C MET A 22 -11.42 1.38 3.60
N ALA A 23 -10.85 0.24 3.19
CA ALA A 23 -10.91 -0.22 1.81
C ALA A 23 -12.26 -0.81 1.42
N GLU A 24 -13.16 -1.05 2.36
CA GLU A 24 -14.51 -1.57 2.08
C GLU A 24 -14.46 -2.87 1.26
N ILE A 25 -13.65 -3.82 1.70
CA ILE A 25 -13.45 -5.09 1.00
C ILE A 25 -14.71 -5.95 1.12
N THR A 26 -15.18 -6.45 -0.02
CA THR A 26 -16.34 -7.35 -0.10
C THR A 26 -15.93 -8.69 -0.73
N SER A 27 -16.83 -9.69 -0.67
CA SER A 27 -16.54 -11.04 -1.16
C SER A 27 -16.38 -11.13 -2.68
N ASP A 28 -16.78 -10.11 -3.42
CA ASP A 28 -16.64 -10.06 -4.89
C ASP A 28 -15.45 -9.23 -5.34
N CYS A 29 -14.69 -8.64 -4.41
CA CYS A 29 -13.53 -7.82 -4.76
C CYS A 29 -12.31 -8.66 -5.15
N ILE A 30 -11.62 -8.19 -6.19
CA ILE A 30 -10.23 -8.58 -6.47
C ILE A 30 -9.35 -7.55 -5.78
N VAL A 31 -8.49 -8.02 -4.87
CA VAL A 31 -7.63 -7.15 -4.05
C VAL A 31 -6.17 -7.37 -4.40
N LEU A 32 -5.43 -6.28 -4.52
CA LEU A 32 -3.98 -6.28 -4.72
C LEU A 32 -3.30 -5.66 -3.49
N GLU A 33 -2.28 -6.34 -2.99
CA GLU A 33 -1.31 -5.78 -2.04
C GLU A 33 0.07 -5.76 -2.70
N PRO A 34 0.56 -4.59 -3.19
CA PRO A 34 1.76 -4.56 -4.03
C PRO A 34 3.09 -4.48 -3.29
N SER A 35 3.09 -4.45 -1.96
CA SER A 35 4.29 -4.34 -1.11
C SER A 35 4.13 -5.24 0.11
N VAL A 36 3.95 -6.53 -0.12
CA VAL A 36 3.36 -7.43 0.89
C VAL A 36 4.24 -7.65 2.13
N GLY A 37 5.56 -7.52 2.02
CA GLY A 37 6.47 -7.74 3.15
C GLY A 37 6.29 -9.11 3.77
N LYS A 38 6.01 -9.16 5.06
CA LYS A 38 5.75 -10.43 5.76
C LYS A 38 4.28 -10.86 5.74
N GLY A 39 3.41 -10.05 5.11
CA GLY A 39 2.02 -10.43 4.88
C GLY A 39 1.03 -9.92 5.92
N ARG A 40 1.37 -8.97 6.77
CA ARG A 40 0.45 -8.47 7.80
C ARG A 40 -0.84 -7.90 7.22
N ILE A 41 -0.72 -7.03 6.22
CA ILE A 41 -1.89 -6.46 5.55
C ILE A 41 -2.63 -7.56 4.77
N ALA A 42 -1.91 -8.39 4.02
CA ALA A 42 -2.49 -9.46 3.24
C ALA A 42 -3.26 -10.46 4.11
N ASP A 43 -2.74 -10.81 5.28
CA ASP A 43 -3.43 -11.69 6.23
C ASP A 43 -4.76 -11.08 6.70
N GLU A 44 -4.77 -9.78 6.95
CA GLU A 44 -6.00 -9.07 7.33
C GLU A 44 -7.00 -8.99 6.16
N ILE A 45 -6.50 -8.80 4.94
CA ILE A 45 -7.35 -8.82 3.75
C ILE A 45 -8.06 -10.18 3.62
N MET A 46 -7.34 -11.28 3.84
CA MET A 46 -7.91 -12.63 3.75
C MET A 46 -9.05 -12.86 4.74
N LYS A 47 -9.01 -12.21 5.90
CA LYS A 47 -10.10 -12.30 6.88
C LYS A 47 -11.40 -11.69 6.38
N ARG A 48 -11.36 -10.81 5.38
CA ARG A 48 -12.55 -10.21 4.75
C ARG A 48 -13.05 -11.05 3.58
N CYS A 49 -12.44 -12.18 3.31
CA CYS A 49 -12.87 -13.15 2.30
C CYS A 49 -13.11 -12.55 0.92
N PRO A 50 -12.11 -11.86 0.32
CA PRO A 50 -12.26 -11.35 -1.04
C PRO A 50 -12.38 -12.51 -2.04
N SER A 51 -12.85 -12.22 -3.26
CA SER A 51 -12.88 -13.24 -4.30
C SER A 51 -11.47 -13.67 -4.72
N LYS A 52 -10.52 -12.73 -4.67
CA LYS A 52 -9.12 -12.99 -4.99
C LYS A 52 -8.23 -11.98 -4.28
N LEU A 53 -7.09 -12.46 -3.77
CA LEU A 53 -6.00 -11.62 -3.31
C LEU A 53 -4.72 -12.05 -4.02
N TYR A 54 -4.00 -11.09 -4.60
CA TYR A 54 -2.65 -11.33 -5.08
C TYR A 54 -1.73 -10.19 -4.64
N CYS A 55 -0.44 -10.50 -4.54
CA CYS A 55 0.54 -9.62 -3.92
C CYS A 55 1.81 -9.54 -4.75
N PHE A 56 2.52 -8.41 -4.62
CA PHE A 56 3.88 -8.27 -5.11
C PHE A 56 4.83 -8.05 -3.95
N GLU A 57 6.06 -8.53 -4.11
CA GLU A 57 7.16 -8.32 -3.18
C GLU A 57 8.47 -8.21 -3.98
N ILE A 58 9.18 -7.09 -3.81
CA ILE A 58 10.44 -6.87 -4.53
C ILE A 58 11.60 -7.67 -3.91
N ASN A 59 11.54 -7.92 -2.59
CA ASN A 59 12.60 -8.62 -1.87
C ASN A 59 12.29 -10.12 -1.78
N LYS A 60 12.97 -10.91 -2.59
CA LYS A 60 12.76 -12.35 -2.62
C LYS A 60 13.11 -13.05 -1.29
N ASP A 61 13.87 -12.42 -0.42
CA ASP A 61 14.17 -12.97 0.91
C ASP A 61 12.91 -13.10 1.78
N MET A 62 11.82 -12.43 1.42
CA MET A 62 10.53 -12.56 2.11
C MET A 62 9.83 -13.89 1.82
N GLU A 63 10.26 -14.65 0.82
CA GLU A 63 9.63 -15.93 0.44
C GLU A 63 9.49 -16.88 1.61
N LYS A 64 10.48 -16.93 2.50
CA LYS A 64 10.44 -17.79 3.70
C LYS A 64 9.25 -17.51 4.62
N TYR A 65 8.72 -16.29 4.60
CA TYR A 65 7.54 -15.90 5.39
C TYR A 65 6.24 -16.09 4.62
N LEU A 66 6.30 -16.15 3.28
CA LEU A 66 5.13 -16.06 2.41
C LEU A 66 4.79 -17.38 1.71
N LYS A 67 5.71 -18.33 1.65
CA LYS A 67 5.54 -19.56 0.86
C LYS A 67 4.33 -20.40 1.22
N ASP A 68 3.89 -20.36 2.48
CA ASP A 68 2.75 -21.16 2.96
C ASP A 68 1.47 -20.35 3.10
N LYS A 69 1.46 -19.10 2.63
CA LYS A 69 0.28 -18.24 2.70
C LYS A 69 -0.76 -18.63 1.64
N PRO A 70 -2.06 -18.43 1.92
CA PRO A 70 -3.14 -18.87 1.02
C PRO A 70 -3.41 -17.91 -0.15
N TYR A 71 -2.52 -16.99 -0.45
CA TYR A 71 -2.66 -16.04 -1.54
C TYR A 71 -1.43 -16.08 -2.44
N ALA A 72 -1.60 -15.67 -3.70
CA ALA A 72 -0.50 -15.64 -4.67
C ALA A 72 0.44 -14.47 -4.38
N VAL A 73 1.75 -14.75 -4.40
CA VAL A 73 2.80 -13.73 -4.27
C VAL A 73 3.72 -13.82 -5.49
N TYR A 74 3.91 -12.69 -6.15
CA TYR A 74 4.82 -12.56 -7.28
C TYR A 74 5.99 -11.68 -6.87
N TYR A 75 7.22 -12.15 -7.07
CA TYR A 75 8.43 -11.43 -6.64
C TYR A 75 8.88 -10.49 -7.76
N GLU A 76 8.18 -9.37 -7.86
CA GLU A 76 8.40 -8.32 -8.86
C GLU A 76 8.40 -6.94 -8.21
N ASP A 77 9.02 -5.99 -8.89
CA ASP A 77 8.91 -4.57 -8.56
C ASP A 77 7.58 -4.06 -9.11
N PHE A 78 6.68 -3.64 -8.23
CA PHE A 78 5.38 -3.12 -8.64
C PHE A 78 5.49 -1.93 -9.60
N LEU A 79 6.54 -1.13 -9.47
CA LEU A 79 6.75 0.02 -10.37
C LEU A 79 7.23 -0.40 -11.76
N ASN A 80 7.63 -1.64 -11.95
CA ASN A 80 8.17 -2.14 -13.21
C ASN A 80 7.78 -3.60 -13.45
N LEU A 81 6.48 -3.85 -13.63
CA LEU A 81 5.95 -5.20 -13.79
C LEU A 81 6.35 -5.80 -15.14
N SER A 82 6.67 -7.11 -15.16
CA SER A 82 7.08 -7.84 -16.36
C SER A 82 5.91 -8.20 -17.28
N LYS A 83 4.68 -8.18 -16.74
CA LYS A 83 3.46 -8.51 -17.47
C LYS A 83 2.26 -7.84 -16.85
N GLU A 84 1.11 -7.96 -17.48
CA GLU A 84 -0.15 -7.48 -16.92
C GLU A 84 -0.76 -8.55 -16.00
N TYR A 85 -1.42 -8.10 -14.97
CA TYR A 85 -2.14 -8.91 -13.98
C TYR A 85 -3.60 -8.49 -13.96
N ASP A 86 -4.43 -9.20 -13.21
CA ASP A 86 -5.84 -8.86 -13.06
C ASP A 86 -6.00 -7.43 -12.54
N ILE A 87 -6.96 -6.70 -13.08
CA ILE A 87 -7.25 -5.33 -12.63
C ILE A 87 -7.99 -5.41 -11.29
N PRO A 88 -7.43 -4.83 -10.21
CA PRO A 88 -8.06 -4.94 -8.89
C PRO A 88 -9.17 -3.92 -8.66
N ASP A 89 -10.15 -4.31 -7.84
CA ASP A 89 -11.17 -3.42 -7.29
C ASP A 89 -10.66 -2.64 -6.08
N ARG A 90 -9.69 -3.21 -5.36
CA ARG A 90 -9.12 -2.66 -4.12
C ARG A 90 -7.62 -2.82 -4.15
N ILE A 91 -6.93 -1.77 -3.69
CA ILE A 91 -5.49 -1.85 -3.43
C ILE A 91 -5.27 -1.34 -2.01
N VAL A 92 -4.59 -2.15 -1.18
CA VAL A 92 -4.24 -1.78 0.19
C VAL A 92 -2.74 -1.98 0.33
N MET A 93 -2.02 -0.94 0.76
CA MET A 93 -0.57 -1.02 0.75
C MET A 93 0.13 -0.14 1.79
N ASN A 94 1.36 -0.55 2.13
CA ASN A 94 2.32 0.21 2.90
C ASN A 94 3.63 0.21 2.11
N PRO A 95 3.78 1.11 1.12
CA PRO A 95 4.94 1.11 0.21
C PRO A 95 6.20 1.68 0.87
N PRO A 96 7.38 1.50 0.27
CA PRO A 96 8.60 2.12 0.78
C PRO A 96 8.53 3.64 0.68
N PHE A 97 9.11 4.34 1.66
CA PHE A 97 9.05 5.80 1.77
C PHE A 97 10.30 6.52 1.22
N SER A 98 11.45 5.83 1.15
CA SER A 98 12.70 6.47 0.72
C SER A 98 12.56 7.08 -0.66
N LYS A 99 13.19 8.25 -0.88
CA LYS A 99 13.18 8.95 -2.16
C LYS A 99 11.77 9.25 -2.68
N GLN A 100 10.81 9.38 -1.77
CA GLN A 100 9.41 9.61 -2.09
C GLN A 100 8.81 8.54 -3.02
N GLN A 101 9.27 7.29 -2.87
CA GLN A 101 8.74 6.16 -3.64
C GLN A 101 7.27 5.87 -3.33
N ASP A 102 6.82 6.20 -2.13
CA ASP A 102 5.41 6.07 -1.76
C ASP A 102 4.51 6.85 -2.71
N ILE A 103 4.93 8.03 -3.15
CA ILE A 103 4.21 8.82 -4.17
C ILE A 103 4.15 8.04 -5.50
N ASP A 104 5.27 7.48 -5.94
CA ASP A 104 5.32 6.69 -7.18
C ASP A 104 4.39 5.49 -7.11
N HIS A 105 4.36 4.82 -5.96
CA HIS A 105 3.47 3.67 -5.74
C HIS A 105 2.00 4.07 -5.78
N ILE A 106 1.65 5.24 -5.22
CA ILE A 106 0.27 5.75 -5.28
C ILE A 106 -0.16 6.00 -6.72
N TYR A 107 0.68 6.66 -7.52
CA TYR A 107 0.35 6.91 -8.93
C TYR A 107 0.17 5.61 -9.71
N LYS A 108 1.08 4.65 -9.52
CA LYS A 108 0.98 3.34 -10.18
C LYS A 108 -0.28 2.60 -9.76
N ALA A 109 -0.56 2.58 -8.45
CA ALA A 109 -1.72 1.90 -7.90
C ALA A 109 -3.02 2.53 -8.41
N PHE A 110 -3.12 3.85 -8.42
CA PHE A 110 -4.29 4.54 -8.93
C PHE A 110 -4.53 4.23 -10.42
N ASP A 111 -3.47 4.24 -11.20
CA ASP A 111 -3.55 3.89 -12.63
C ASP A 111 -4.00 2.43 -12.83
N TYR A 112 -3.51 1.53 -11.99
CA TYR A 112 -3.78 0.10 -12.06
C TYR A 112 -5.18 -0.27 -11.55
N LEU A 113 -5.78 0.59 -10.72
CA LEU A 113 -7.06 0.35 -10.06
C LEU A 113 -8.21 0.45 -11.06
N LYS A 114 -9.19 -0.44 -10.91
CA LYS A 114 -10.42 -0.41 -11.69
C LYS A 114 -11.19 0.89 -11.44
N PRO A 115 -11.81 1.50 -12.48
CA PRO A 115 -12.74 2.61 -12.24
C PRO A 115 -13.81 2.22 -11.21
N GLY A 116 -14.08 3.10 -10.25
CA GLY A 116 -14.95 2.81 -9.10
C GLY A 116 -14.26 2.12 -7.94
N GLY A 117 -13.01 1.74 -8.09
CA GLY A 117 -12.24 1.06 -7.04
C GLY A 117 -11.73 1.98 -5.95
N ILE A 118 -11.18 1.38 -4.89
CA ILE A 118 -10.66 2.10 -3.72
C ILE A 118 -9.20 1.72 -3.48
N LEU A 119 -8.38 2.76 -3.29
CA LEU A 119 -6.98 2.64 -2.89
C LEU A 119 -6.84 3.15 -1.46
N VAL A 120 -6.22 2.37 -0.59
CA VAL A 120 -5.86 2.78 0.77
C VAL A 120 -4.36 2.53 0.96
N SER A 121 -3.64 3.57 1.32
CA SER A 121 -2.18 3.47 1.48
C SER A 121 -1.67 4.20 2.71
N VAL A 122 -0.74 3.57 3.41
CA VAL A 122 0.11 4.27 4.35
C VAL A 122 1.14 5.07 3.55
N MET A 123 1.48 6.26 4.01
CA MET A 123 2.48 7.13 3.38
C MET A 123 3.29 7.88 4.44
N SER A 124 4.49 8.31 4.07
CA SER A 124 5.20 9.35 4.79
C SER A 124 4.38 10.65 4.79
N THR A 125 4.49 11.45 5.84
CA THR A 125 3.85 12.77 5.88
C THR A 125 4.63 13.84 5.09
N SER A 126 5.79 13.50 4.55
CA SER A 126 6.69 14.48 3.93
C SER A 126 6.06 15.25 2.76
N HIS A 127 5.16 14.63 2.01
CA HIS A 127 4.48 15.30 0.89
C HIS A 127 3.60 16.46 1.35
N THR A 128 3.20 16.50 2.63
CA THR A 128 2.32 17.55 3.14
C THR A 128 3.04 18.88 3.35
N TYR A 129 4.37 18.88 3.47
CA TYR A 129 5.13 20.09 3.77
C TYR A 129 6.31 20.36 2.83
N ARG A 130 6.79 19.36 2.08
CA ARG A 130 7.93 19.58 1.17
C ARG A 130 7.53 20.46 0.00
N THR A 131 8.49 21.30 -0.44
CA THR A 131 8.27 22.29 -1.50
C THR A 131 8.83 21.85 -2.85
N ASN A 132 9.37 20.64 -2.95
CA ASN A 132 9.81 20.11 -4.24
C ASN A 132 8.62 19.87 -5.17
N GLN A 133 8.88 19.89 -6.47
CA GLN A 133 7.83 19.75 -7.49
C GLN A 133 7.01 18.48 -7.32
N LYS A 134 7.67 17.36 -7.01
CA LYS A 134 7.00 16.07 -6.83
C LYS A 134 5.93 16.12 -5.73
N SER A 135 6.26 16.75 -4.59
CA SER A 135 5.30 16.91 -3.49
C SER A 135 4.17 17.86 -3.84
N GLU A 136 4.48 18.98 -4.50
CA GLU A 136 3.46 19.95 -4.91
C GLU A 136 2.45 19.34 -5.89
N LEU A 137 2.94 18.64 -6.91
CA LEU A 137 2.08 17.96 -7.88
C LEU A 137 1.25 16.85 -7.22
N PHE A 138 1.82 16.15 -6.24
CA PHE A 138 1.09 15.11 -5.53
C PHE A 138 -0.03 15.68 -4.67
N ARG A 139 0.19 16.81 -3.99
CA ARG A 139 -0.88 17.49 -3.25
C ARG A 139 -2.03 17.90 -4.17
N GLU A 140 -1.73 18.40 -5.36
CA GLU A 140 -2.74 18.71 -6.38
C GLU A 140 -3.53 17.46 -6.79
N PHE A 141 -2.81 16.36 -7.03
CA PHE A 141 -3.43 15.07 -7.37
C PHE A 141 -4.40 14.61 -6.28
N LEU A 142 -4.01 14.67 -5.01
CA LEU A 142 -4.87 14.29 -3.90
C LEU A 142 -6.14 15.18 -3.86
N GLU A 143 -5.99 16.46 -4.07
CA GLU A 143 -7.13 17.40 -4.11
C GLU A 143 -8.06 17.08 -5.27
N GLN A 144 -7.52 16.91 -6.48
CA GLN A 144 -8.31 16.63 -7.68
C GLN A 144 -9.06 15.30 -7.60
N THR A 145 -8.51 14.31 -6.93
CA THR A 145 -9.17 13.02 -6.76
C THR A 145 -10.13 12.97 -5.58
N GLY A 146 -10.19 14.03 -4.77
CA GLY A 146 -11.01 14.04 -3.56
C GLY A 146 -10.51 13.09 -2.49
N ALA A 147 -9.20 12.85 -2.44
CA ALA A 147 -8.60 11.94 -1.49
C ALA A 147 -8.86 12.36 -0.05
N GLU A 148 -9.11 11.37 0.81
CA GLU A 148 -9.20 11.56 2.25
C GLU A 148 -7.82 11.21 2.85
N ALA A 149 -7.39 11.98 3.85
CA ALA A 149 -6.11 11.74 4.51
C ALA A 149 -6.24 11.87 6.02
N GLU A 150 -5.46 11.08 6.74
CA GLU A 150 -5.48 11.04 8.19
C GLU A 150 -4.06 10.82 8.71
N PHE A 151 -3.58 11.70 9.58
CA PHE A 151 -2.30 11.51 10.25
C PHE A 151 -2.40 10.39 11.28
N LEU A 152 -1.42 9.50 11.27
CA LEU A 152 -1.33 8.44 12.27
C LEU A 152 -0.68 8.97 13.56
N PRO A 153 -1.04 8.39 14.73
CA PRO A 153 -0.41 8.79 15.98
C PRO A 153 1.11 8.62 15.93
N GLN A 154 1.84 9.54 16.56
CA GLN A 154 3.28 9.42 16.70
C GLN A 154 3.63 8.09 17.38
N GLY A 155 4.64 7.41 16.88
CA GLY A 155 5.04 6.12 17.45
C GLY A 155 4.27 4.91 16.90
N THR A 156 3.40 5.08 15.91
CA THR A 156 2.65 3.98 15.30
C THR A 156 3.56 2.83 14.84
N PHE A 157 4.74 3.16 14.31
CA PHE A 157 5.71 2.16 13.81
C PHE A 157 6.87 1.90 14.79
N LYS A 158 6.72 2.29 16.05
CA LYS A 158 7.75 2.10 17.06
C LYS A 158 8.19 0.64 17.20
N ALA A 159 7.24 -0.29 17.12
CA ALA A 159 7.54 -1.72 17.20
C ALA A 159 8.39 -2.21 16.03
N SER A 160 8.37 -1.51 14.90
CA SER A 160 9.21 -1.80 13.73
C SER A 160 10.57 -1.09 13.80
N GLY A 161 10.87 -0.43 14.91
CA GLY A 161 12.17 0.21 15.14
C GLY A 161 12.31 1.61 14.55
N THR A 162 11.21 2.30 14.26
CA THR A 162 11.26 3.66 13.73
C THR A 162 10.21 4.57 14.36
N MET A 163 10.53 5.87 14.44
CA MET A 163 9.62 6.92 14.88
C MET A 163 9.12 7.77 13.71
N ILE A 164 9.18 7.23 12.50
CA ILE A 164 8.74 7.94 11.30
C ILE A 164 7.28 8.40 11.42
N ASN A 165 7.01 9.61 10.95
CA ASN A 165 5.66 10.14 10.89
C ASN A 165 4.97 9.64 9.61
N ALA A 166 3.78 9.09 9.78
CA ALA A 166 3.03 8.51 8.69
C ALA A 166 1.58 8.99 8.69
N CYS A 167 0.94 8.84 7.55
CA CYS A 167 -0.48 9.11 7.36
C CYS A 167 -1.10 7.99 6.54
N VAL A 168 -2.42 7.95 6.51
CA VAL A 168 -3.18 7.07 5.63
C VAL A 168 -3.90 7.93 4.61
N VAL A 169 -3.84 7.53 3.35
CA VAL A 169 -4.55 8.18 2.24
C VAL A 169 -5.53 7.18 1.66
N LYS A 170 -6.78 7.63 1.44
CA LYS A 170 -7.83 6.85 0.79
C LYS A 170 -8.32 7.59 -0.43
N ILE A 171 -8.32 6.92 -1.57
CA ILE A 171 -8.73 7.50 -2.85
C ILE A 171 -9.76 6.59 -3.50
N ARG A 172 -10.91 7.16 -3.90
CA ARG A 172 -11.89 6.45 -4.74
C ARG A 172 -11.64 6.88 -6.19
N LYS A 173 -11.46 5.93 -7.08
CA LYS A 173 -11.27 6.23 -8.50
C LYS A 173 -12.65 6.44 -9.13
N ALA A 174 -12.83 7.58 -9.81
CA ALA A 174 -14.08 7.87 -10.50
C ALA A 174 -14.42 6.79 -11.53
N ILE A 175 -15.71 6.59 -11.73
CA ILE A 175 -16.22 5.63 -12.72
C ILE A 175 -16.03 6.19 -14.15
#